data_872a95656480eb6b27202c7ad50a169c
#
_entry.id   872a95656480eb6b27202c7ad50a169c
#
_cell.length_a   1.000
_cell.length_b   1.000
_cell.length_c   1.000
_cell.angle_alpha   90.00
_cell.angle_beta   90.00
_cell.angle_gamma   90.00
#
_symmetry.space_group_name_H-M   'P 1'
#
loop_
_entity.id
_entity.type
_entity.pdbx_description
1 polymer ?
#
loop_
_entity_poly.entity_id
_entity_poly.type
_entity_poly.pdbx_seq_one_letter_code
_entity_poly.pdbx_strand_id
1 'polypeptide(L)'
;MAILRKLDDFRGESRFSTWAYKFALLEAAVKMRRRAWHDREIPLEDAGLPALADRGPSPHRDAHMGELLRAVREAIVGELTPHQREVLVAVTLNDVPIDVLADRMSTTRGALYKTLHDARRRLRAALAQRGLEVPE
;
A
#
# COMPACT_ATOMS: atom_id res chain seq x y z
N MET A 1 -24.41 4.22 4.53
CA MET A 1 -24.13 4.86 3.21
C MET A 1 -23.00 5.87 3.39
N ALA A 2 -21.88 5.74 2.65
CA ALA A 2 -20.71 6.60 2.77
C ALA A 2 -20.97 8.06 2.35
N ILE A 3 -21.86 8.27 1.38
CA ILE A 3 -22.24 9.60 0.88
C ILE A 3 -22.84 10.48 1.97
N LEU A 4 -23.70 9.93 2.83
CA LEU A 4 -24.36 10.69 3.89
C LEU A 4 -23.38 11.16 4.98
N ARG A 5 -22.32 10.38 5.25
CA ARG A 5 -21.29 10.76 6.23
C ARG A 5 -20.33 11.84 5.71
N LYS A 6 -20.31 12.04 4.40
CA LYS A 6 -19.44 13.01 3.72
C LYS A 6 -20.21 14.19 3.15
N LEU A 7 -21.47 14.34 3.51
CA LEU A 7 -22.30 15.44 3.03
C LEU A 7 -21.76 16.80 3.49
N ASP A 8 -21.19 16.84 4.69
CA ASP A 8 -20.58 18.05 5.26
C ASP A 8 -19.31 18.48 4.52
N ASP A 9 -18.67 17.58 3.77
CA ASP A 9 -17.50 17.86 2.95
C ASP A 9 -17.85 18.48 1.58
N PHE A 10 -19.15 18.59 1.25
CA PHE A 10 -19.58 19.18 -0.02
C PHE A 10 -19.44 20.70 0.00
N ARG A 11 -18.50 21.25 -0.77
CA ARG A 11 -18.18 22.67 -0.82
C ARG A 11 -18.92 23.46 -1.91
N GLY A 12 -19.82 22.81 -2.67
CA GLY A 12 -20.57 23.48 -3.74
C GLY A 12 -19.74 23.84 -4.99
N GLU A 13 -18.50 23.37 -5.09
CA GLU A 13 -17.59 23.64 -6.22
C GLU A 13 -18.01 22.91 -7.51
N SER A 14 -18.91 21.94 -7.39
CA SER A 14 -19.49 21.18 -8.50
C SER A 14 -20.96 20.90 -8.24
N ARG A 15 -21.68 20.40 -9.26
CA ARG A 15 -23.05 19.91 -9.04
C ARG A 15 -23.03 18.77 -8.03
N PHE A 16 -23.99 18.74 -7.11
CA PHE A 16 -24.11 17.70 -6.12
C PHE A 16 -24.14 16.28 -6.74
N SER A 17 -24.83 16.10 -7.85
CA SER A 17 -24.88 14.83 -8.59
C SER A 17 -23.50 14.38 -9.07
N THR A 18 -22.67 15.30 -9.56
CA THR A 18 -21.30 15.00 -10.01
C THR A 18 -20.41 14.60 -8.83
N TRP A 19 -20.51 15.32 -7.72
CA TRP A 19 -19.79 15.02 -6.50
C TRP A 19 -20.21 13.66 -5.92
N ALA A 20 -21.51 13.40 -5.81
CA ALA A 20 -22.05 12.14 -5.31
C ALA A 20 -21.69 10.94 -6.21
N TYR A 21 -21.70 11.11 -7.53
CA TYR A 21 -21.31 10.08 -8.49
C TYR A 21 -19.83 9.68 -8.33
N LYS A 22 -18.93 10.63 -8.09
CA LYS A 22 -17.52 10.35 -7.81
C LYS A 22 -17.35 9.48 -6.58
N PHE A 23 -18.10 9.73 -5.51
CA PHE A 23 -18.08 8.88 -4.31
C PHE A 23 -18.66 7.50 -4.56
N ALA A 24 -19.74 7.40 -5.33
CA ALA A 24 -20.33 6.10 -5.69
C ALA A 24 -19.33 5.23 -6.48
N LEU A 25 -18.60 5.81 -7.43
CA LEU A 25 -17.55 5.10 -8.17
C LEU A 25 -16.41 4.65 -7.28
N LEU A 26 -15.93 5.52 -6.38
CA LEU A 26 -14.86 5.18 -5.43
C LEU A 26 -15.29 4.06 -4.48
N GLU A 27 -16.50 4.12 -3.94
CA GLU A 27 -17.06 3.08 -3.08
C GLU A 27 -17.22 1.75 -3.81
N ALA A 28 -17.73 1.79 -5.06
CA ALA A 28 -17.84 0.61 -5.89
C ALA A 28 -16.47 -0.04 -6.16
N ALA A 29 -15.48 0.76 -6.54
CA ALA A 29 -14.12 0.29 -6.79
C ALA A 29 -13.49 -0.34 -5.53
N VAL A 30 -13.68 0.28 -4.36
CA VAL A 30 -13.21 -0.28 -3.08
C VAL A 30 -13.90 -1.61 -2.76
N LYS A 31 -15.22 -1.68 -2.92
CA LYS A 31 -15.99 -2.91 -2.68
C LYS A 31 -15.61 -4.04 -3.64
N MET A 32 -15.44 -3.72 -4.92
CA MET A 32 -15.00 -4.71 -5.92
C MET A 32 -13.61 -5.24 -5.61
N ARG A 33 -12.66 -4.36 -5.23
CA ARG A 33 -11.31 -4.76 -4.84
C ARG A 33 -11.32 -5.64 -3.59
N ARG A 34 -12.10 -5.27 -2.54
CA ARG A 34 -12.25 -6.09 -1.33
C ARG A 34 -12.79 -7.47 -1.66
N ARG A 35 -13.85 -7.54 -2.48
CA ARG A 35 -14.45 -8.81 -2.90
C ARG A 35 -13.44 -9.66 -3.66
N ALA A 36 -12.73 -9.09 -4.62
CA ALA A 36 -11.70 -9.79 -5.36
C ALA A 36 -10.58 -10.36 -4.47
N TRP A 37 -10.25 -9.68 -3.36
CA TRP A 37 -9.27 -10.17 -2.39
C TRP A 37 -9.84 -11.22 -1.44
N HIS A 38 -11.12 -11.15 -1.07
CA HIS A 38 -11.79 -12.19 -0.28
C HIS A 38 -11.96 -13.49 -1.07
N ASP A 39 -12.27 -13.38 -2.36
CA ASP A 39 -12.48 -14.53 -3.24
C ASP A 39 -11.14 -15.17 -3.69
N ARG A 40 -10.02 -14.51 -3.50
CA ARG A 40 -8.68 -15.06 -3.77
C ARG A 40 -8.15 -15.82 -2.56
N GLU A 41 -8.05 -17.13 -2.67
CA GLU A 41 -7.25 -18.01 -1.80
C GLU A 41 -5.74 -17.87 -2.13
N ILE A 42 -5.19 -16.65 -2.16
CA ILE A 42 -3.75 -16.47 -2.35
C ILE A 42 -3.10 -16.56 -0.97
N PRO A 43 -2.20 -17.53 -0.74
CA PRO A 43 -1.38 -17.53 0.47
C PRO A 43 -0.57 -16.23 0.55
N LEU A 44 -0.53 -15.61 1.74
CA LEU A 44 0.28 -14.40 1.99
C LEU A 44 1.77 -14.65 1.72
N GLU A 45 2.21 -15.90 1.78
CA GLU A 45 3.58 -16.34 1.49
C GLU A 45 4.00 -16.16 0.03
N ASP A 46 3.04 -16.23 -0.92
CA ASP A 46 3.30 -15.99 -2.35
C ASP A 46 3.25 -14.50 -2.74
N ALA A 47 2.87 -13.62 -1.81
CA ALA A 47 2.96 -12.18 -1.97
C ALA A 47 4.42 -11.68 -1.82
N GLY A 48 5.38 -12.47 -2.32
CA GLY A 48 6.80 -12.18 -2.18
C GLY A 48 7.28 -11.00 -3.01
N LEU A 49 8.38 -10.43 -2.60
CA LEU A 49 9.23 -9.42 -3.25
C LEU A 49 9.48 -9.53 -4.78
N PRO A 50 9.13 -10.61 -5.52
CA PRO A 50 9.33 -10.68 -6.96
C PRO A 50 8.55 -9.63 -7.77
N ALA A 51 7.43 -9.13 -7.25
CA ALA A 51 6.59 -8.15 -7.96
C ALA A 51 7.26 -6.76 -8.13
N LEU A 52 8.35 -6.47 -7.43
CA LEU A 52 9.14 -5.25 -7.61
C LEU A 52 10.03 -5.28 -8.86
N ALA A 53 10.26 -6.45 -9.46
CA ALA A 53 11.20 -6.62 -10.55
C ALA A 53 10.60 -6.43 -11.95
N ASP A 54 9.27 -6.39 -12.10
CA ASP A 54 8.63 -6.67 -13.40
C ASP A 54 7.78 -5.52 -13.97
N ARG A 55 8.09 -4.27 -13.63
CA ARG A 55 7.48 -3.12 -14.31
C ARG A 55 8.49 -2.45 -15.23
N GLY A 56 8.67 -3.08 -16.39
CA GLY A 56 9.05 -2.61 -17.71
C GLY A 56 10.10 -1.52 -17.96
N PRO A 57 10.85 -1.58 -19.05
CA PRO A 57 12.20 -1.05 -19.17
C PRO A 57 12.33 0.28 -19.90
N SER A 58 13.37 1.03 -19.55
CA SER A 58 14.03 2.00 -20.43
C SER A 58 15.54 2.04 -20.09
N PRO A 59 16.47 1.80 -21.04
CA PRO A 59 17.86 1.42 -20.76
C PRO A 59 18.73 2.46 -20.03
N HIS A 60 18.42 3.75 -20.11
CA HIS A 60 19.25 4.82 -19.51
C HIS A 60 18.77 5.36 -18.15
N ARG A 61 17.50 5.10 -17.79
CA ARG A 61 17.02 5.30 -16.41
C ARG A 61 17.26 4.07 -15.53
N ASP A 62 17.63 2.95 -16.16
CA ASP A 62 17.59 1.63 -15.54
C ASP A 62 18.71 1.37 -14.54
N ALA A 63 19.93 1.89 -14.73
CA ALA A 63 21.02 1.65 -13.80
C ALA A 63 20.78 2.30 -12.44
N HIS A 64 20.41 3.59 -12.43
CA HIS A 64 20.15 4.31 -11.18
C HIS A 64 18.87 3.83 -10.48
N MET A 65 17.83 3.55 -11.26
CA MET A 65 16.59 2.98 -10.74
C MET A 65 16.82 1.56 -10.21
N GLY A 66 17.64 0.77 -10.88
CA GLY A 66 18.02 -0.57 -10.43
C GLY A 66 18.79 -0.56 -9.12
N GLU A 67 19.73 0.39 -8.94
CA GLU A 67 20.44 0.57 -7.67
C GLU A 67 19.51 1.00 -6.54
N LEU A 68 18.59 1.95 -6.80
CA LEU A 68 17.59 2.38 -5.84
C LEU A 68 16.67 1.22 -5.42
N LEU A 69 16.14 0.47 -6.36
CA LEU A 69 15.28 -0.68 -6.10
C LEU A 69 16.01 -1.77 -5.30
N ARG A 70 17.29 -2.02 -5.60
CA ARG A 70 18.11 -2.94 -4.84
C ARG A 70 18.31 -2.45 -3.41
N ALA A 71 18.65 -1.19 -3.21
CA ALA A 71 18.83 -0.61 -1.88
C ALA A 71 17.54 -0.66 -1.04
N VAL A 72 16.38 -0.37 -1.65
CA VAL A 72 15.06 -0.50 -1.00
C VAL A 72 14.78 -1.95 -0.61
N ARG A 73 15.04 -2.90 -1.51
CA ARG A 73 14.86 -4.34 -1.22
C ARG A 73 15.74 -4.81 -0.08
N GLU A 74 17.01 -4.45 -0.09
CA GLU A 74 17.97 -4.77 0.98
C GLU A 74 17.54 -4.17 2.32
N ALA A 75 17.04 -2.92 2.30
CA ALA A 75 16.53 -2.28 3.51
C ALA A 75 15.25 -2.98 4.03
N ILE A 76 14.35 -3.38 3.16
CA ILE A 76 13.15 -4.14 3.55
C ILE A 76 13.55 -5.47 4.20
N VAL A 77 14.53 -6.17 3.63
CA VAL A 77 14.96 -7.48 4.14
C VAL A 77 15.79 -7.35 5.41
N GLY A 78 16.68 -6.36 5.49
CA GLY A 78 17.64 -6.22 6.58
C GLY A 78 17.09 -5.50 7.80
N GLU A 79 16.26 -4.47 7.61
CA GLU A 79 15.87 -3.55 8.67
C GLU A 79 14.48 -3.82 9.26
N LEU A 80 13.61 -4.49 8.50
CA LEU A 80 12.25 -4.78 8.96
C LEU A 80 12.14 -6.15 9.58
N THR A 81 11.36 -6.24 10.67
CA THR A 81 10.98 -7.55 11.20
C THR A 81 10.15 -8.33 10.18
N PRO A 82 10.09 -9.67 10.24
CA PRO A 82 9.26 -10.46 9.32
C PRO A 82 7.82 -9.97 9.26
N HIS A 83 7.21 -9.69 10.42
CA HIS A 83 5.85 -9.16 10.50
C HIS A 83 5.71 -7.76 9.85
N GLN A 84 6.65 -6.84 10.09
CA GLN A 84 6.63 -5.52 9.47
C GLN A 84 6.78 -5.60 7.94
N ARG A 85 7.63 -6.51 7.47
CA ARG A 85 7.84 -6.75 6.04
C ARG A 85 6.59 -7.29 5.39
N GLU A 86 5.97 -8.29 5.97
CA GLU A 86 4.73 -8.89 5.49
C GLU A 86 3.61 -7.84 5.36
N VAL A 87 3.37 -7.06 6.41
CA VAL A 87 2.36 -6.00 6.40
C VAL A 87 2.68 -4.92 5.35
N LEU A 88 3.93 -4.47 5.27
CA LEU A 88 4.35 -3.45 4.31
C LEU A 88 4.16 -3.94 2.87
N VAL A 89 4.63 -5.13 2.55
CA VAL A 89 4.54 -5.73 1.22
C VAL A 89 3.08 -5.95 0.84
N ALA A 90 2.28 -6.54 1.72
CA ALA A 90 0.87 -6.80 1.47
C ALA A 90 0.10 -5.52 1.13
N VAL A 91 0.25 -4.48 1.94
CA VAL A 91 -0.52 -3.23 1.76
C VAL A 91 0.03 -2.36 0.65
N THR A 92 1.37 -2.25 0.52
CA THR A 92 1.99 -1.25 -0.36
C THR A 92 2.27 -1.79 -1.76
N LEU A 93 2.66 -3.05 -1.89
CA LEU A 93 3.05 -3.65 -3.17
C LEU A 93 1.93 -4.48 -3.78
N ASN A 94 1.16 -5.16 -2.95
CA ASN A 94 0.11 -6.06 -3.41
C ASN A 94 -1.30 -5.45 -3.31
N ASP A 95 -1.40 -4.18 -2.87
CA ASP A 95 -2.67 -3.45 -2.74
C ASP A 95 -3.74 -4.20 -1.90
N VAL A 96 -3.31 -5.02 -0.93
CA VAL A 96 -4.23 -5.73 -0.04
C VAL A 96 -4.97 -4.70 0.83
N PRO A 97 -6.30 -4.67 0.80
CA PRO A 97 -7.05 -3.79 1.70
C PRO A 97 -6.75 -4.11 3.15
N ILE A 98 -6.56 -3.08 3.98
CA ILE A 98 -6.10 -3.25 5.37
C ILE A 98 -7.09 -4.03 6.24
N ASP A 99 -8.38 -3.95 5.95
CA ASP A 99 -9.42 -4.73 6.63
C ASP A 99 -9.35 -6.22 6.26
N VAL A 100 -9.12 -6.54 4.99
CA VAL A 100 -8.88 -7.93 4.53
C VAL A 100 -7.63 -8.51 5.17
N LEU A 101 -6.55 -7.71 5.25
CA LEU A 101 -5.32 -8.13 5.89
C LEU A 101 -5.51 -8.35 7.39
N ALA A 102 -6.28 -7.48 8.08
CA ALA A 102 -6.59 -7.61 9.49
C ALA A 102 -7.33 -8.93 9.79
N ASP A 103 -8.31 -9.26 8.96
CA ASP A 103 -9.05 -10.51 9.08
C ASP A 103 -8.14 -11.73 8.85
N ARG A 104 -7.30 -11.72 7.82
CA ARG A 104 -6.36 -12.81 7.50
C ARG A 104 -5.29 -13.02 8.58
N MET A 105 -4.79 -11.94 9.16
CA MET A 105 -3.77 -11.99 10.22
C MET A 105 -4.36 -12.09 11.62
N SER A 106 -5.69 -12.21 11.77
CA SER A 106 -6.40 -12.26 13.04
C SER A 106 -6.00 -11.11 13.98
N THR A 107 -5.93 -9.89 13.44
CA THR A 107 -5.52 -8.69 14.14
C THR A 107 -6.47 -7.51 13.86
N THR A 108 -6.19 -6.35 14.44
CA THR A 108 -6.99 -5.15 14.22
C THR A 108 -6.38 -4.23 13.17
N ARG A 109 -7.21 -3.45 12.48
CA ARG A 109 -6.75 -2.41 11.55
C ARG A 109 -5.81 -1.41 12.23
N GLY A 110 -6.11 -1.04 13.47
CA GLY A 110 -5.26 -0.13 14.26
C GLY A 110 -3.86 -0.69 14.50
N ALA A 111 -3.74 -1.97 14.84
CA ALA A 111 -2.46 -2.64 15.00
C ALA A 111 -1.66 -2.66 13.69
N LEU A 112 -2.32 -2.94 12.55
CA LEU A 112 -1.66 -2.93 11.24
C LEU A 112 -1.23 -1.53 10.83
N TYR A 113 -2.02 -0.47 11.09
CA TYR A 113 -1.59 0.91 10.83
C TYR A 113 -0.36 1.29 11.64
N LYS A 114 -0.30 0.90 12.92
CA LYS A 114 0.89 1.10 13.75
C LYS A 114 2.10 0.37 13.19
N THR A 115 1.94 -0.91 12.86
CA THR A 115 3.02 -1.73 12.25
C THR A 115 3.51 -1.08 10.94
N LEU A 116 2.61 -0.64 10.08
CA LEU A 116 2.94 0.01 8.81
C LEU A 116 3.67 1.35 9.02
N HIS A 117 3.23 2.15 10.00
CA HIS A 117 3.90 3.40 10.37
C HIS A 117 5.34 3.14 10.85
N ASP A 118 5.53 2.18 11.76
CA ASP A 118 6.83 1.83 12.30
C ASP A 118 7.76 1.24 11.22
N ALA A 119 7.23 0.41 10.32
CA ALA A 119 7.97 -0.12 9.19
C ALA A 119 8.46 0.99 8.25
N ARG A 120 7.58 1.92 7.88
CA ARG A 120 7.93 3.06 7.02
C ARG A 120 8.97 3.96 7.66
N ARG A 121 8.86 4.22 8.97
CA ARG A 121 9.84 5.02 9.71
C ARG A 121 11.22 4.36 9.71
N ARG A 122 11.30 3.05 9.98
CA ARG A 122 12.57 2.29 9.93
C ARG A 122 13.17 2.31 8.53
N LEU A 123 12.37 2.07 7.52
CA LEU A 123 12.81 2.05 6.13
C LEU A 123 13.38 3.40 5.70
N ARG A 124 12.70 4.51 6.02
CA ARG A 124 13.22 5.86 5.74
C ARG A 124 14.56 6.11 6.42
N ALA A 125 14.69 5.76 7.70
CA ALA A 125 15.94 5.92 8.43
C ALA A 125 17.09 5.13 7.79
N ALA A 126 16.85 3.88 7.40
CA ALA A 126 17.83 3.04 6.74
C ALA A 126 18.24 3.56 5.35
N LEU A 127 17.28 4.08 4.57
CA LEU A 127 17.58 4.68 3.27
C LEU A 127 18.34 6.00 3.40
N ALA A 128 17.98 6.84 4.38
CA ALA A 128 18.70 8.09 4.66
C ALA A 128 20.17 7.83 5.05
N GLN A 129 20.46 6.78 5.83
CA GLN A 129 21.84 6.36 6.16
C GLN A 129 22.64 5.94 4.92
N ARG A 130 21.97 5.51 3.86
CA ARG A 130 22.57 5.14 2.57
C ARG A 130 22.63 6.32 1.58
N GLY A 131 22.29 7.54 2.01
CA GLY A 131 22.28 8.75 1.18
C GLY A 131 21.08 8.81 0.21
N LEU A 132 20.05 7.99 0.42
CA LEU A 132 18.84 7.98 -0.38
C LEU A 132 17.74 8.72 0.38
N GLU A 133 17.50 9.97 0.03
CA GLU A 133 16.37 10.72 0.57
C GLU A 133 15.07 10.30 -0.11
N VAL A 134 14.13 9.83 0.66
CA VAL A 134 12.77 9.53 0.21
C VAL A 134 11.90 10.73 0.60
N PRO A 135 11.35 11.48 -0.37
CA PRO A 135 10.44 12.58 -0.08
C PRO A 135 9.20 12.09 0.70
N GLU A 136 8.67 12.97 1.56
CA GLU A 136 7.45 12.70 2.34
C GLU A 136 6.20 12.48 1.49
#